data_94ab1de6e85ef12c8f956115d6409d97
#
_entry.id   94ab1de6e85ef12c8f956115d6409d97
#
_cell.length_a   1.000
_cell.length_b   1.000
_cell.length_c   1.000
_cell.angle_alpha   90.00
_cell.angle_beta   90.00
_cell.angle_gamma   90.00
#
_symmetry.space_group_name_H-M   'P 1'
#
loop_
_entity.id
_entity.type
_entity.pdbx_description
1 polymer ?
#
loop_
_entity_poly.entity_id
_entity_poly.type
_entity_poly.pdbx_seq_one_letter_code
_entity_poly.pdbx_strand_id
1 'polypeptide(L)'
;MNRDSMISRRALLAATLAAPSAFAQGAWPAKPVTIVVPFPPGGGTDAFARPLFATMTKNTGKQFIIDNKGGAGGTLGAGIAAKAAADGYTFFMGAVHHAIAPAVYPKLDYNIESDFVPVGLISSVPQVIVVNPQRVAAKTLPELLDFMRKNPGKLNYGSAGNGTSHHLAGELFKLQTKTFITHIPYRGAGPALQDLVAGQVDMMFDGLGSSAAHIKGGRIRAIAVAADKPAPGFGEVPLAKAGGAPNHLVATWYGLWAPKG
;
A
#
# COMPACT_ATOMS: atom_id res chain seq x y z
N MET A 1 53.88 -46.26 32.79
CA MET A 1 53.61 -46.63 31.41
C MET A 1 52.84 -45.47 30.77
N ASN A 2 53.53 -44.45 30.22
CA ASN A 2 52.95 -43.34 29.48
C ASN A 2 52.68 -43.78 28.06
N ARG A 3 51.42 -43.76 27.66
CA ARG A 3 51.06 -43.86 26.26
C ARG A 3 50.83 -42.44 25.74
N ASP A 4 51.86 -41.85 25.23
CA ASP A 4 51.74 -40.60 24.44
C ASP A 4 50.98 -40.92 23.15
N SER A 5 49.79 -40.39 23.05
CA SER A 5 48.97 -40.46 21.82
C SER A 5 49.60 -39.55 20.76
N MET A 6 50.45 -40.12 19.92
CA MET A 6 50.96 -39.45 18.74
C MET A 6 49.77 -39.22 17.77
N ILE A 7 49.23 -38.02 17.76
CA ILE A 7 48.29 -37.59 16.72
C ILE A 7 49.03 -37.68 15.36
N SER A 8 48.58 -38.57 14.53
CA SER A 8 49.20 -38.83 13.21
C SER A 8 49.16 -37.54 12.37
N ARG A 9 50.31 -37.18 11.75
CA ARG A 9 50.40 -36.06 10.82
C ARG A 9 49.36 -36.12 9.68
N ARG A 10 48.87 -37.34 9.36
CA ARG A 10 47.78 -37.57 8.42
C ARG A 10 46.40 -37.11 8.96
N ALA A 11 46.17 -37.19 10.26
CA ALA A 11 44.92 -36.71 10.91
C ALA A 11 44.91 -35.17 10.96
N LEU A 12 46.03 -34.50 11.18
CA LEU A 12 46.14 -33.04 11.09
C LEU A 12 45.92 -32.50 9.66
N LEU A 13 46.43 -33.19 8.66
CA LEU A 13 46.23 -32.80 7.23
C LEU A 13 44.79 -33.03 6.77
N ALA A 14 44.10 -34.04 7.31
CA ALA A 14 42.68 -34.27 7.02
C ALA A 14 41.75 -33.22 7.71
N ALA A 15 42.12 -32.73 8.88
CA ALA A 15 41.35 -31.72 9.61
C ALA A 15 41.44 -30.32 8.97
N THR A 16 42.54 -30.01 8.27
CA THR A 16 42.71 -28.72 7.56
C THR A 16 41.94 -28.66 6.22
N LEU A 17 41.58 -29.80 5.62
CA LEU A 17 40.76 -29.86 4.40
C LEU A 17 39.25 -29.79 4.64
N ALA A 18 38.78 -29.96 5.90
CA ALA A 18 37.34 -29.98 6.27
C ALA A 18 36.79 -28.62 6.73
N ALA A 19 37.61 -27.57 6.78
CA ALA A 19 37.25 -26.33 7.44
C ALA A 19 37.05 -25.06 6.57
N PRO A 20 36.66 -25.07 5.30
CA PRO A 20 36.35 -23.82 4.64
C PRO A 20 34.90 -23.64 4.20
N SER A 21 33.94 -24.53 4.52
CA SER A 21 32.59 -24.39 4.00
C SER A 21 31.66 -23.51 4.85
N ALA A 22 32.05 -23.11 6.06
CA ALA A 22 31.18 -22.37 6.98
C ALA A 22 31.18 -20.84 6.78
N PHE A 23 32.10 -20.28 5.99
CA PHE A 23 32.23 -18.82 5.83
C PHE A 23 31.79 -18.28 4.46
N ALA A 24 31.21 -19.12 3.60
CA ALA A 24 30.81 -18.73 2.25
C ALA A 24 29.31 -18.35 2.13
N GLN A 25 28.63 -18.04 3.21
CA GLN A 25 27.36 -17.31 3.09
C GLN A 25 27.67 -15.85 2.82
N GLY A 26 27.76 -15.51 1.52
CA GLY A 26 27.93 -14.13 1.08
C GLY A 26 26.89 -13.24 1.77
N ALA A 27 27.31 -12.02 2.17
CA ALA A 27 26.42 -11.09 2.85
C ALA A 27 25.11 -10.92 2.09
N TRP A 28 23.98 -11.18 2.73
CA TRP A 28 22.65 -10.93 2.17
C TRP A 28 22.48 -9.43 1.87
N PRO A 29 21.88 -9.07 0.73
CA PRO A 29 21.45 -9.92 -0.38
C PRO A 29 22.59 -10.17 -1.38
N ALA A 30 22.73 -11.43 -1.87
CA ALA A 30 23.71 -11.81 -2.89
C ALA A 30 23.17 -11.69 -4.33
N LYS A 31 21.85 -11.58 -4.49
CA LYS A 31 21.10 -11.40 -5.76
C LYS A 31 20.03 -10.32 -5.59
N PRO A 32 19.42 -9.79 -6.65
CA PRO A 32 18.34 -8.81 -6.54
C PRO A 32 17.18 -9.30 -5.66
N VAL A 33 16.62 -8.38 -4.88
CA VAL A 33 15.45 -8.62 -4.04
C VAL A 33 14.21 -8.09 -4.75
N THR A 34 13.18 -8.91 -4.87
CA THR A 34 11.91 -8.55 -5.51
C THR A 34 10.90 -8.07 -4.47
N ILE A 35 10.28 -6.93 -4.72
CA ILE A 35 9.20 -6.38 -3.91
C ILE A 35 7.91 -6.46 -4.71
N VAL A 36 7.04 -7.40 -4.38
CA VAL A 36 5.73 -7.53 -5.00
C VAL A 36 4.82 -6.42 -4.47
N VAL A 37 4.40 -5.53 -5.36
CA VAL A 37 3.44 -4.46 -5.10
C VAL A 37 2.11 -4.85 -5.75
N PRO A 38 1.01 -5.05 -4.98
CA PRO A 38 -0.22 -5.67 -5.47
C PRO A 38 -1.12 -4.72 -6.27
N PHE A 39 -0.60 -3.61 -6.76
CA PHE A 39 -1.32 -2.61 -7.53
C PHE A 39 -0.48 -2.08 -8.69
N PRO A 40 -1.10 -1.53 -9.75
CA PRO A 40 -0.39 -0.80 -10.78
C PRO A 40 0.40 0.40 -10.23
N PRO A 41 1.41 0.88 -10.97
CA PRO A 41 2.16 2.08 -10.59
C PRO A 41 1.26 3.30 -10.35
N GLY A 42 1.75 4.25 -9.49
CA GLY A 42 1.12 5.54 -9.22
C GLY A 42 0.07 5.54 -8.11
N GLY A 43 -0.31 4.39 -7.55
CA GLY A 43 -1.13 4.32 -6.33
C GLY A 43 -0.30 4.42 -5.06
N GLY A 44 -0.98 4.47 -3.89
CA GLY A 44 -0.34 4.70 -2.59
C GLY A 44 0.74 3.67 -2.26
N THR A 45 0.51 2.38 -2.47
CA THR A 45 1.53 1.35 -2.20
C THR A 45 2.80 1.59 -3.03
N ASP A 46 2.65 1.92 -4.31
CA ASP A 46 3.76 2.21 -5.22
C ASP A 46 4.49 3.51 -4.84
N ALA A 47 3.74 4.53 -4.41
CA ALA A 47 4.27 5.83 -3.99
C ALA A 47 5.18 5.74 -2.74
N PHE A 48 4.94 4.77 -1.86
CA PHE A 48 5.81 4.49 -0.70
C PHE A 48 6.91 3.47 -1.03
N ALA A 49 6.62 2.47 -1.87
CA ALA A 49 7.60 1.44 -2.24
C ALA A 49 8.81 2.03 -2.99
N ARG A 50 8.57 2.85 -4.02
CA ARG A 50 9.67 3.34 -4.87
C ARG A 50 10.73 4.14 -4.12
N PRO A 51 10.41 5.19 -3.35
CA PRO A 51 11.44 5.96 -2.65
C PRO A 51 12.14 5.14 -1.57
N LEU A 52 11.41 4.25 -0.86
CA LEU A 52 11.98 3.37 0.15
C LEU A 52 13.05 2.46 -0.46
N PHE A 53 12.68 1.70 -1.48
CA PHE A 53 13.59 0.70 -2.07
C PHE A 53 14.66 1.32 -2.97
N ALA A 54 14.43 2.51 -3.55
CA ALA A 54 15.50 3.29 -4.17
C ALA A 54 16.56 3.73 -3.15
N THR A 55 16.13 4.17 -1.95
CA THR A 55 17.03 4.51 -0.87
C THR A 55 17.79 3.29 -0.34
N MET A 56 17.11 2.15 -0.18
CA MET A 56 17.76 0.89 0.19
C MET A 56 18.81 0.47 -0.84
N THR A 57 18.48 0.54 -2.14
CA THR A 57 19.42 0.27 -3.23
C THR A 57 20.67 1.16 -3.13
N LYS A 58 20.45 2.47 -2.93
CA LYS A 58 21.56 3.45 -2.78
C LYS A 58 22.45 3.14 -1.57
N ASN A 59 21.84 2.82 -0.42
CA ASN A 59 22.58 2.64 0.84
C ASN A 59 23.30 1.30 0.93
N THR A 60 22.78 0.26 0.28
CA THR A 60 23.33 -1.10 0.36
C THR A 60 24.18 -1.48 -0.86
N GLY A 61 24.06 -0.73 -1.97
CA GLY A 61 24.64 -1.11 -3.26
C GLY A 61 23.99 -2.35 -3.89
N LYS A 62 22.83 -2.80 -3.35
CA LYS A 62 22.11 -4.00 -3.78
C LYS A 62 20.81 -3.62 -4.46
N GLN A 63 20.39 -4.41 -5.46
CA GLN A 63 19.16 -4.10 -6.22
C GLN A 63 17.91 -4.56 -5.50
N PHE A 64 16.94 -3.65 -5.38
CA PHE A 64 15.56 -3.91 -4.95
C PHE A 64 14.63 -3.57 -6.10
N ILE A 65 13.92 -4.57 -6.63
CA ILE A 65 13.11 -4.47 -7.85
C ILE A 65 11.65 -4.43 -7.46
N ILE A 66 10.94 -3.37 -7.86
CA ILE A 66 9.49 -3.28 -7.69
C ILE A 66 8.79 -4.06 -8.80
N ASP A 67 8.00 -5.06 -8.43
CA ASP A 67 7.19 -5.87 -9.34
C ASP A 67 5.69 -5.62 -9.07
N ASN A 68 5.06 -4.85 -9.95
CA ASN A 68 3.65 -4.47 -9.81
C ASN A 68 2.73 -5.59 -10.32
N LYS A 69 1.99 -6.25 -9.43
CA LYS A 69 1.04 -7.36 -9.71
C LYS A 69 -0.38 -6.96 -9.32
N GLY A 70 -0.99 -6.06 -10.10
CA GLY A 70 -2.33 -5.53 -9.81
C GLY A 70 -3.47 -6.46 -10.21
N GLY A 71 -4.58 -6.38 -9.49
CA GLY A 71 -5.83 -7.08 -9.80
C GLY A 71 -6.63 -7.47 -8.55
N ALA A 72 -7.95 -7.57 -8.70
CA ALA A 72 -8.90 -8.02 -7.67
C ALA A 72 -8.70 -7.33 -6.29
N GLY A 73 -8.62 -6.00 -6.27
CA GLY A 73 -8.40 -5.23 -5.03
C GLY A 73 -7.05 -5.51 -4.34
N GLY A 74 -6.05 -6.01 -5.08
CA GLY A 74 -4.72 -6.37 -4.57
C GLY A 74 -4.55 -7.84 -4.18
N THR A 75 -5.62 -8.64 -4.18
CA THR A 75 -5.58 -10.04 -3.74
C THR A 75 -4.75 -10.92 -4.69
N LEU A 76 -4.71 -10.59 -5.99
CA LEU A 76 -3.89 -11.31 -6.96
C LEU A 76 -2.38 -11.22 -6.61
N GLY A 77 -1.88 -10.01 -6.38
CA GLY A 77 -0.48 -9.81 -6.00
C GLY A 77 -0.11 -10.46 -4.67
N ALA A 78 -1.04 -10.42 -3.69
CA ALA A 78 -0.85 -11.10 -2.42
C ALA A 78 -0.75 -12.63 -2.59
N GLY A 79 -1.63 -13.24 -3.39
CA GLY A 79 -1.57 -14.68 -3.67
C GLY A 79 -0.30 -15.11 -4.42
N ILE A 80 0.22 -14.26 -5.31
CA ILE A 80 1.52 -14.50 -5.97
C ILE A 80 2.66 -14.44 -4.94
N ALA A 81 2.67 -13.43 -4.08
CA ALA A 81 3.70 -13.27 -3.06
C ALA A 81 3.67 -14.40 -2.02
N ALA A 82 2.49 -14.84 -1.60
CA ALA A 82 2.33 -15.95 -0.63
C ALA A 82 2.93 -17.27 -1.13
N LYS A 83 2.98 -17.48 -2.45
CA LYS A 83 3.51 -18.69 -3.09
C LYS A 83 4.98 -18.55 -3.49
N ALA A 84 5.62 -17.40 -3.23
CA ALA A 84 7.02 -17.20 -3.52
C ALA A 84 7.91 -17.96 -2.52
N ALA A 85 9.15 -18.26 -2.92
CA ALA A 85 10.13 -18.90 -2.04
C ALA A 85 10.39 -18.04 -0.79
N ALA A 86 10.42 -18.67 0.38
CA ALA A 86 10.71 -18.02 1.67
C ALA A 86 12.23 -17.90 1.90
N ASP A 87 12.98 -17.51 0.86
CA ASP A 87 14.46 -17.44 0.85
C ASP A 87 15.01 -16.04 1.16
N GLY A 88 14.13 -15.10 1.54
CA GLY A 88 14.49 -13.70 1.83
C GLY A 88 14.76 -12.83 0.59
N TYR A 89 14.40 -13.29 -0.61
CA TYR A 89 14.58 -12.52 -1.86
C TYR A 89 13.28 -12.07 -2.51
N THR A 90 12.14 -12.43 -1.92
CA THR A 90 10.83 -11.90 -2.29
C THR A 90 10.14 -11.33 -1.07
N PHE A 91 9.66 -10.10 -1.17
CA PHE A 91 8.85 -9.45 -0.15
C PHE A 91 7.54 -8.97 -0.75
N PHE A 92 6.53 -8.87 0.09
CA PHE A 92 5.22 -8.36 -0.26
C PHE A 92 5.00 -7.01 0.41
N MET A 93 4.79 -5.96 -0.38
CA MET A 93 4.39 -4.66 0.14
C MET A 93 2.88 -4.48 -0.01
N GLY A 94 2.17 -4.85 1.04
CA GLY A 94 0.72 -4.77 1.10
C GLY A 94 0.21 -3.50 1.79
N ALA A 95 -1.10 -3.47 2.01
CA ALA A 95 -1.78 -2.38 2.70
C ALA A 95 -2.97 -2.94 3.49
N VAL A 96 -3.67 -2.08 4.22
CA VAL A 96 -4.89 -2.39 5.00
C VAL A 96 -5.90 -3.27 4.24
N HIS A 97 -5.97 -3.17 2.93
CA HIS A 97 -6.87 -3.95 2.06
C HIS A 97 -6.71 -5.46 2.24
N HIS A 98 -5.50 -5.94 2.52
CA HIS A 98 -5.21 -7.38 2.67
C HIS A 98 -5.72 -7.94 4.00
N ALA A 99 -5.86 -7.09 5.03
CA ALA A 99 -6.54 -7.44 6.27
C ALA A 99 -8.08 -7.37 6.13
N ILE A 100 -8.58 -6.54 5.20
CA ILE A 100 -10.02 -6.42 4.89
C ILE A 100 -10.49 -7.55 3.97
N ALA A 101 -9.64 -8.01 3.06
CA ALA A 101 -9.98 -8.94 1.99
C ALA A 101 -10.74 -10.21 2.45
N PRO A 102 -10.41 -10.86 3.59
CA PRO A 102 -11.15 -12.03 4.07
C PRO A 102 -12.63 -11.76 4.34
N ALA A 103 -13.00 -10.51 4.68
CA ALA A 103 -14.41 -10.14 4.90
C ALA A 103 -15.17 -9.79 3.61
N VAL A 104 -14.47 -9.57 2.49
CA VAL A 104 -15.05 -9.10 1.24
C VAL A 104 -15.04 -10.16 0.14
N TYR A 105 -13.98 -10.95 0.08
CA TYR A 105 -13.80 -11.97 -0.95
C TYR A 105 -14.08 -13.36 -0.39
N PRO A 106 -15.05 -14.09 -0.95
CA PRO A 106 -15.43 -15.41 -0.43
C PRO A 106 -14.34 -16.48 -0.62
N LYS A 107 -13.40 -16.23 -1.52
CA LYS A 107 -12.27 -17.12 -1.79
C LYS A 107 -11.01 -16.31 -2.03
N LEU A 108 -9.97 -16.58 -1.26
CA LEU A 108 -8.64 -15.99 -1.40
C LEU A 108 -7.60 -17.10 -1.62
N ASP A 109 -6.61 -16.81 -2.43
CA ASP A 109 -5.47 -17.70 -2.69
C ASP A 109 -4.32 -17.50 -1.69
N TYR A 110 -4.57 -16.78 -0.61
CA TYR A 110 -3.64 -16.52 0.48
C TYR A 110 -4.39 -16.26 1.79
N ASN A 111 -3.66 -16.42 2.89
CA ASN A 111 -4.07 -15.97 4.22
C ASN A 111 -2.97 -15.05 4.77
N ILE A 112 -3.32 -13.80 5.10
CA ILE A 112 -2.33 -12.79 5.51
C ILE A 112 -1.65 -13.13 6.85
N GLU A 113 -2.31 -13.92 7.70
CA GLU A 113 -1.81 -14.28 9.02
C GLU A 113 -0.96 -15.56 8.99
N SER A 114 -1.34 -16.55 8.16
CA SER A 114 -0.67 -17.86 8.12
C SER A 114 0.44 -17.95 7.08
N ASP A 115 0.32 -17.27 5.95
CA ASP A 115 1.21 -17.43 4.80
C ASP A 115 2.34 -16.38 4.76
N PHE A 116 2.30 -15.42 5.69
CA PHE A 116 3.26 -14.33 5.74
C PHE A 116 3.84 -14.12 7.14
N VAL A 117 5.06 -13.60 7.15
CA VAL A 117 5.73 -13.06 8.35
C VAL A 117 5.76 -11.54 8.22
N PRO A 118 5.19 -10.77 9.17
CA PRO A 118 5.27 -9.32 9.14
C PRO A 118 6.70 -8.85 9.38
N VAL A 119 7.21 -7.99 8.50
CA VAL A 119 8.52 -7.35 8.63
C VAL A 119 8.41 -6.00 9.31
N GLY A 120 7.43 -5.18 8.89
CA GLY A 120 7.23 -3.88 9.54
C GLY A 120 6.15 -3.02 8.87
N LEU A 121 5.67 -2.05 9.65
CA LEU A 121 4.81 -0.98 9.17
C LEU A 121 5.67 0.08 8.47
N ILE A 122 5.35 0.37 7.21
CA ILE A 122 6.11 1.34 6.41
C ILE A 122 5.56 2.75 6.58
N SER A 123 4.24 2.90 6.52
CA SER A 123 3.57 4.20 6.64
C SER A 123 2.11 4.02 7.01
N SER A 124 1.55 5.05 7.64
CA SER A 124 0.10 5.21 7.82
C SER A 124 -0.26 6.66 7.49
N VAL A 125 -1.18 6.83 6.55
CA VAL A 125 -1.59 8.15 6.09
C VAL A 125 -3.10 8.28 6.15
N PRO A 126 -3.63 9.47 6.52
CA PRO A 126 -5.05 9.72 6.43
C PRO A 126 -5.51 9.68 4.98
N GLN A 127 -6.78 9.36 4.77
CA GLN A 127 -7.41 9.58 3.49
C GLN A 127 -7.85 11.04 3.36
N VAL A 128 -7.94 11.47 2.11
CA VAL A 128 -8.41 12.80 1.71
C VAL A 128 -9.54 12.65 0.71
N ILE A 129 -10.58 13.44 0.87
CA ILE A 129 -11.66 13.59 -0.09
C ILE A 129 -11.17 14.55 -1.16
N VAL A 130 -10.98 14.06 -2.37
CA VAL A 130 -10.50 14.85 -3.51
C VAL A 130 -11.52 14.85 -4.64
N VAL A 131 -11.60 15.95 -5.36
CA VAL A 131 -12.50 16.13 -6.50
C VAL A 131 -11.75 16.67 -7.72
N ASN A 132 -12.28 16.42 -8.90
CA ASN A 132 -11.86 17.13 -10.10
C ASN A 132 -12.46 18.55 -10.08
N PRO A 133 -11.65 19.63 -10.08
CA PRO A 133 -12.15 21.00 -9.93
C PRO A 133 -12.95 21.52 -11.12
N GLN A 134 -12.86 20.87 -12.28
CA GLN A 134 -13.65 21.23 -13.48
C GLN A 134 -15.02 20.55 -13.48
N ARG A 135 -15.14 19.40 -12.79
CA ARG A 135 -16.37 18.62 -12.70
C ARG A 135 -17.21 18.97 -11.46
N VAL A 136 -16.53 19.30 -10.36
CA VAL A 136 -17.15 19.55 -9.06
C VAL A 136 -16.82 20.98 -8.63
N ALA A 137 -17.80 21.87 -8.66
CA ALA A 137 -17.64 23.28 -8.31
C ALA A 137 -17.41 23.49 -6.80
N ALA A 138 -17.92 22.59 -5.96
CA ALA A 138 -17.78 22.65 -4.50
C ALA A 138 -16.32 22.81 -4.07
N LYS A 139 -16.05 23.76 -3.18
CA LYS A 139 -14.74 24.06 -2.62
C LYS A 139 -14.59 23.58 -1.18
N THR A 140 -15.70 23.34 -0.51
CA THR A 140 -15.77 22.91 0.89
C THR A 140 -16.62 21.65 1.03
N LEU A 141 -16.43 20.93 2.13
CA LEU A 141 -17.24 19.73 2.41
C LEU A 141 -18.73 20.05 2.60
N PRO A 142 -19.13 21.11 3.30
CA PRO A 142 -20.55 21.52 3.36
C PRO A 142 -21.17 21.75 1.99
N GLU A 143 -20.48 22.47 1.09
CA GLU A 143 -20.94 22.69 -0.29
C GLU A 143 -21.10 21.38 -1.07
N LEU A 144 -20.14 20.46 -0.92
CA LEU A 144 -20.18 19.16 -1.56
C LEU A 144 -21.36 18.31 -1.05
N LEU A 145 -21.58 18.29 0.26
CA LEU A 145 -22.71 17.60 0.88
C LEU A 145 -24.07 18.17 0.45
N ASP A 146 -24.18 19.51 0.39
CA ASP A 146 -25.38 20.18 -0.08
C ASP A 146 -25.70 19.82 -1.53
N PHE A 147 -24.66 19.84 -2.40
CA PHE A 147 -24.80 19.43 -3.79
C PHE A 147 -25.25 17.96 -3.92
N MET A 148 -24.65 17.04 -3.16
CA MET A 148 -25.01 15.61 -3.18
C MET A 148 -26.43 15.35 -2.71
N ARG A 149 -26.88 16.05 -1.67
CA ARG A 149 -28.28 15.93 -1.15
C ARG A 149 -29.32 16.43 -2.15
N LYS A 150 -29.02 17.51 -2.86
CA LYS A 150 -29.89 18.06 -3.91
C LYS A 150 -29.85 17.26 -5.21
N ASN A 151 -28.80 16.48 -5.44
CA ASN A 151 -28.58 15.73 -6.67
C ASN A 151 -28.08 14.29 -6.37
N PRO A 152 -28.89 13.44 -5.74
CA PRO A 152 -28.46 12.08 -5.39
C PRO A 152 -28.06 11.28 -6.62
N GLY A 153 -26.91 10.61 -6.58
CA GLY A 153 -26.39 9.77 -7.67
C GLY A 153 -25.78 10.52 -8.84
N LYS A 154 -25.77 11.85 -8.84
CA LYS A 154 -25.20 12.63 -9.95
C LYS A 154 -23.67 12.57 -10.00
N LEU A 155 -23.02 12.44 -8.83
CA LEU A 155 -21.57 12.27 -8.75
C LEU A 155 -21.21 10.79 -8.66
N ASN A 156 -20.02 10.49 -9.15
CA ASN A 156 -19.39 9.19 -8.98
C ASN A 156 -18.02 9.33 -8.28
N TYR A 157 -17.55 8.23 -7.70
CA TYR A 157 -16.22 8.18 -7.12
C TYR A 157 -15.41 6.96 -7.59
N GLY A 158 -14.15 7.20 -7.91
CA GLY A 158 -13.19 6.16 -8.23
C GLY A 158 -12.60 5.51 -6.97
N SER A 159 -12.26 4.23 -7.05
CA SER A 159 -11.53 3.51 -5.99
C SER A 159 -10.43 2.63 -6.56
N ALA A 160 -9.58 2.09 -5.68
CA ALA A 160 -8.57 1.11 -6.07
C ALA A 160 -9.14 -0.30 -6.33
N GLY A 161 -10.46 -0.45 -6.30
CA GLY A 161 -11.20 -1.71 -6.50
C GLY A 161 -12.11 -2.05 -5.31
N ASN A 162 -12.98 -3.03 -5.52
CA ASN A 162 -13.91 -3.49 -4.50
C ASN A 162 -13.16 -3.98 -3.24
N GLY A 163 -13.69 -3.66 -2.06
CA GLY A 163 -13.11 -4.05 -0.78
C GLY A 163 -11.86 -3.30 -0.36
N THR A 164 -11.33 -2.38 -1.20
CA THR A 164 -10.21 -1.53 -0.79
C THR A 164 -10.64 -0.46 0.20
N SER A 165 -9.71 0.11 0.95
CA SER A 165 -9.98 1.23 1.87
C SER A 165 -10.62 2.43 1.17
N HIS A 166 -10.29 2.67 -0.10
CA HIS A 166 -10.90 3.72 -0.92
C HIS A 166 -12.39 3.48 -1.16
N HIS A 167 -12.76 2.23 -1.50
CA HIS A 167 -14.15 1.84 -1.65
C HIS A 167 -14.92 1.98 -0.34
N LEU A 168 -14.39 1.36 0.73
CA LEU A 168 -15.06 1.35 2.03
C LEU A 168 -15.16 2.75 2.66
N ALA A 169 -14.18 3.63 2.41
CA ALA A 169 -14.28 5.04 2.82
C ALA A 169 -15.44 5.75 2.14
N GLY A 170 -15.65 5.51 0.84
CA GLY A 170 -16.79 6.07 0.11
C GLY A 170 -18.11 5.54 0.64
N GLU A 171 -18.22 4.24 0.89
CA GLU A 171 -19.45 3.66 1.45
C GLU A 171 -19.73 4.15 2.88
N LEU A 172 -18.69 4.22 3.73
CA LEU A 172 -18.79 4.80 5.07
C LEU A 172 -19.25 6.27 5.02
N PHE A 173 -18.68 7.05 4.09
CA PHE A 173 -19.07 8.45 3.89
C PHE A 173 -20.54 8.58 3.50
N LYS A 174 -21.02 7.78 2.54
CA LYS A 174 -22.43 7.73 2.13
C LYS A 174 -23.34 7.42 3.31
N LEU A 175 -22.99 6.43 4.10
CA LEU A 175 -23.74 6.00 5.28
C LEU A 175 -23.83 7.12 6.33
N GLN A 176 -22.69 7.75 6.66
CA GLN A 176 -22.61 8.77 7.71
C GLN A 176 -23.30 10.09 7.32
N THR A 177 -23.17 10.47 6.04
CA THR A 177 -23.69 11.76 5.55
C THR A 177 -25.10 11.66 4.94
N LYS A 178 -25.63 10.44 4.81
CA LYS A 178 -26.91 10.14 4.14
C LYS A 178 -26.96 10.71 2.72
N THR A 179 -25.84 10.58 1.99
CA THR A 179 -25.71 10.99 0.59
C THR A 179 -25.57 9.77 -0.30
N PHE A 180 -25.78 9.96 -1.61
CA PHE A 180 -25.64 8.89 -2.58
C PHE A 180 -24.72 9.33 -3.72
N ILE A 181 -23.65 8.56 -3.97
CA ILE A 181 -22.69 8.69 -5.06
C ILE A 181 -22.42 7.31 -5.63
N THR A 182 -22.18 7.19 -6.93
CA THR A 182 -21.96 5.93 -7.62
C THR A 182 -20.49 5.50 -7.51
N HIS A 183 -20.24 4.27 -7.10
CA HIS A 183 -18.90 3.71 -7.05
C HIS A 183 -18.42 3.21 -8.40
N ILE A 184 -17.19 3.58 -8.81
CA ILE A 184 -16.50 3.11 -10.02
C ILE A 184 -15.20 2.41 -9.59
N PRO A 185 -15.16 1.06 -9.60
CA PRO A 185 -13.96 0.32 -9.21
C PRO A 185 -12.90 0.30 -10.32
N TYR A 186 -11.66 0.59 -9.95
CA TYR A 186 -10.48 0.47 -10.81
C TYR A 186 -9.57 -0.68 -10.36
N ARG A 187 -8.61 -1.04 -11.20
CA ARG A 187 -7.58 -2.05 -10.85
C ARG A 187 -6.48 -1.52 -9.92
N GLY A 188 -6.68 -0.34 -9.30
CA GLY A 188 -5.73 0.32 -8.39
C GLY A 188 -5.97 1.82 -8.32
N ALA A 189 -5.42 2.49 -7.31
CA ALA A 189 -5.59 3.93 -7.13
C ALA A 189 -4.90 4.76 -8.24
N GLY A 190 -3.78 4.29 -8.80
CA GLY A 190 -3.07 4.99 -9.89
C GLY A 190 -3.96 5.28 -11.09
N PRO A 191 -4.56 4.27 -11.75
CA PRO A 191 -5.51 4.46 -12.84
C PRO A 191 -6.72 5.32 -12.45
N ALA A 192 -7.27 5.14 -11.24
CA ALA A 192 -8.40 5.94 -10.75
C ALA A 192 -8.02 7.42 -10.60
N LEU A 193 -6.82 7.73 -10.10
CA LEU A 193 -6.30 9.11 -9.99
C LEU A 193 -6.08 9.75 -11.38
N GLN A 194 -5.60 8.98 -12.35
CA GLN A 194 -5.46 9.47 -13.73
C GLN A 194 -6.82 9.87 -14.30
N ASP A 195 -7.84 9.05 -14.12
CA ASP A 195 -9.19 9.33 -14.57
C ASP A 195 -9.86 10.45 -13.76
N LEU A 196 -9.55 10.60 -12.47
CA LEU A 196 -9.97 11.76 -11.69
C LEU A 196 -9.36 13.05 -12.25
N VAL A 197 -8.06 13.07 -12.54
CA VAL A 197 -7.38 14.23 -13.15
C VAL A 197 -7.97 14.55 -14.53
N ALA A 198 -8.29 13.53 -15.32
CA ALA A 198 -8.89 13.67 -16.64
C ALA A 198 -10.40 14.01 -16.61
N GLY A 199 -11.04 14.01 -15.43
CA GLY A 199 -12.47 14.28 -15.28
C GLY A 199 -13.40 13.15 -15.71
N GLN A 200 -12.89 11.91 -15.82
CA GLN A 200 -13.71 10.72 -16.09
C GLN A 200 -14.47 10.26 -14.85
N VAL A 201 -13.92 10.50 -13.67
CA VAL A 201 -14.62 10.38 -12.39
C VAL A 201 -14.62 11.73 -11.66
N ASP A 202 -15.62 11.94 -10.82
CA ASP A 202 -15.86 13.24 -10.19
C ASP A 202 -15.01 13.42 -8.92
N MET A 203 -14.81 12.34 -8.16
CA MET A 203 -14.13 12.38 -6.87
C MET A 203 -13.48 11.05 -6.49
N MET A 204 -12.65 11.08 -5.44
CA MET A 204 -12.08 9.89 -4.79
C MET A 204 -11.95 10.11 -3.28
N PHE A 205 -11.92 9.00 -2.55
CA PHE A 205 -11.40 8.90 -1.18
C PHE A 205 -10.04 8.23 -1.28
N ASP A 206 -8.97 9.01 -1.32
CA ASP A 206 -7.63 8.47 -1.63
C ASP A 206 -6.65 8.69 -0.47
N GLY A 207 -5.59 7.89 -0.43
CA GLY A 207 -4.49 8.12 0.49
C GLY A 207 -3.76 9.43 0.18
N LEU A 208 -3.51 10.25 1.18
CA LEU A 208 -2.84 11.54 0.98
C LEU A 208 -1.45 11.38 0.32
N GLY A 209 -0.78 10.23 0.51
CA GLY A 209 0.51 9.96 -0.11
C GLY A 209 0.47 9.91 -1.64
N SER A 210 -0.57 9.34 -2.25
CA SER A 210 -0.75 9.28 -3.71
C SER A 210 -1.31 10.58 -4.28
N SER A 211 -2.24 11.23 -3.57
CA SER A 211 -2.90 12.47 -4.02
C SER A 211 -2.03 13.71 -3.87
N ALA A 212 -1.03 13.72 -2.99
CA ALA A 212 -0.27 14.90 -2.59
C ALA A 212 0.28 15.73 -3.75
N ALA A 213 0.94 15.07 -4.72
CA ALA A 213 1.53 15.76 -5.88
C ALA A 213 0.46 16.36 -6.81
N HIS A 214 -0.69 15.69 -6.92
CA HIS A 214 -1.81 16.19 -7.74
C HIS A 214 -2.52 17.37 -7.08
N ILE A 215 -2.67 17.36 -5.75
CA ILE A 215 -3.24 18.46 -4.97
C ILE A 215 -2.34 19.69 -5.06
N LYS A 216 -1.03 19.54 -4.76
CA LYS A 216 -0.05 20.62 -4.86
C LYS A 216 0.08 21.20 -6.27
N GLY A 217 -0.09 20.36 -7.29
CA GLY A 217 -0.10 20.79 -8.70
C GLY A 217 -1.44 21.36 -9.18
N GLY A 218 -2.46 21.49 -8.32
CA GLY A 218 -3.77 22.04 -8.66
C GLY A 218 -4.59 21.20 -9.63
N ARG A 219 -4.16 19.95 -9.91
CA ARG A 219 -4.86 19.06 -10.85
C ARG A 219 -6.13 18.45 -10.26
N ILE A 220 -6.13 18.25 -8.94
CA ILE A 220 -7.31 17.86 -8.16
C ILE A 220 -7.41 18.80 -6.95
N ARG A 221 -8.62 18.94 -6.42
CA ARG A 221 -8.88 19.74 -5.22
C ARG A 221 -9.11 18.85 -4.02
N ALA A 222 -8.35 19.10 -2.94
CA ALA A 222 -8.65 18.51 -1.64
C ALA A 222 -9.84 19.24 -1.00
N ILE A 223 -10.83 18.50 -0.57
CA ILE A 223 -12.04 19.01 0.09
C ILE A 223 -11.93 18.88 1.60
N ALA A 224 -11.49 17.71 2.08
CA ALA A 224 -11.32 17.46 3.51
C ALA A 224 -10.39 16.27 3.77
N VAL A 225 -9.70 16.29 4.90
CA VAL A 225 -8.88 15.17 5.38
C VAL A 225 -9.68 14.36 6.41
N ALA A 226 -9.68 13.05 6.26
CA ALA A 226 -10.37 12.08 7.13
C ALA A 226 -9.54 11.73 8.36
N ALA A 227 -9.18 12.73 9.18
CA ALA A 227 -8.30 12.59 10.34
C ALA A 227 -8.76 13.46 11.52
N ASP A 228 -8.19 13.18 12.70
CA ASP A 228 -8.42 13.98 13.92
C ASP A 228 -7.56 15.25 13.97
N LYS A 229 -6.42 15.24 13.28
CA LYS A 229 -5.43 16.32 13.28
C LYS A 229 -5.06 16.69 11.85
N PRO A 230 -4.65 17.94 11.60
CA PRO A 230 -4.16 18.37 10.30
C PRO A 230 -3.02 17.47 9.81
N ALA A 231 -3.03 17.15 8.52
CA ALA A 231 -1.97 16.35 7.92
C ALA A 231 -0.71 17.20 7.66
N PRO A 232 0.49 16.71 7.95
CA PRO A 232 1.73 17.43 7.68
C PRO A 232 1.84 17.87 6.22
N GLY A 233 2.12 19.15 5.98
CA GLY A 233 2.22 19.77 4.65
C GLY A 233 0.88 19.97 3.92
N PHE A 234 -0.26 19.80 4.62
CA PHE A 234 -1.64 20.00 4.16
C PHE A 234 -2.51 20.61 5.27
N GLY A 235 -1.92 21.43 6.14
CA GLY A 235 -2.62 22.04 7.26
C GLY A 235 -3.76 22.98 6.87
N GLU A 236 -3.73 23.46 5.63
CA GLU A 236 -4.77 24.29 5.04
C GLU A 236 -6.02 23.51 4.61
N VAL A 237 -5.92 22.18 4.45
CA VAL A 237 -7.06 21.35 4.08
C VAL A 237 -7.88 21.03 5.33
N PRO A 238 -9.18 21.41 5.37
CA PRO A 238 -10.03 21.21 6.55
C PRO A 238 -10.18 19.72 6.90
N LEU A 239 -10.43 19.45 8.17
CA LEU A 239 -10.79 18.11 8.62
C LEU A 239 -12.23 17.77 8.27
N ALA A 240 -12.51 16.54 7.87
CA ALA A 240 -13.86 16.08 7.52
C ALA A 240 -14.86 16.27 8.67
N LYS A 241 -14.41 16.12 9.92
CA LYS A 241 -15.23 16.33 11.12
C LYS A 241 -15.76 17.75 11.25
N ALA A 242 -14.99 18.75 10.81
CA ALA A 242 -15.42 20.16 10.85
C ALA A 242 -16.39 20.52 9.72
N GLY A 243 -16.45 19.71 8.66
CA GLY A 243 -17.26 19.95 7.47
C GLY A 243 -18.56 19.18 7.37
N GLY A 244 -18.99 18.48 8.44
CA GLY A 244 -20.28 17.75 8.46
C GLY A 244 -20.16 16.22 8.32
N ALA A 245 -18.93 15.68 8.44
CA ALA A 245 -18.69 14.24 8.55
C ALA A 245 -17.86 13.93 9.82
N PRO A 246 -18.46 14.09 11.04
CA PRO A 246 -17.73 14.09 12.30
C PRO A 246 -17.03 12.76 12.62
N ASN A 247 -17.59 11.65 12.14
CA ASN A 247 -17.05 10.32 12.39
C ASN A 247 -16.30 9.73 11.19
N HIS A 248 -16.02 10.55 10.16
CA HIS A 248 -15.30 10.09 8.98
C HIS A 248 -13.79 10.14 9.22
N LEU A 249 -13.30 9.12 9.93
CA LEU A 249 -11.89 8.92 10.26
C LEU A 249 -11.41 7.67 9.54
N VAL A 250 -10.60 7.85 8.51
CA VAL A 250 -10.10 6.74 7.69
C VAL A 250 -8.62 6.95 7.36
N ALA A 251 -7.83 5.93 7.64
CA ALA A 251 -6.42 5.89 7.26
C ALA A 251 -6.13 4.68 6.39
N THR A 252 -5.14 4.82 5.52
CA THR A 252 -4.54 3.69 4.81
C THR A 252 -3.14 3.48 5.36
N TRP A 253 -2.85 2.29 5.85
CA TRP A 253 -1.50 1.90 6.26
C TRP A 253 -0.92 0.91 5.26
N TYR A 254 0.41 0.91 5.18
CA TYR A 254 1.21 0.07 4.28
C TYR A 254 2.23 -0.70 5.11
N GLY A 255 2.38 -1.97 4.83
CA GLY A 255 3.31 -2.83 5.52
C GLY A 255 4.14 -3.66 4.56
N LEU A 256 5.22 -4.20 5.08
CA LEU A 256 6.09 -5.14 4.41
C LEU A 256 5.99 -6.50 5.08
N TRP A 257 5.87 -7.54 4.28
CA TRP A 257 5.83 -8.93 4.71
C TRP A 257 6.80 -9.78 3.91
N ALA A 258 7.25 -10.87 4.51
CA ALA A 258 7.96 -11.94 3.82
C ALA A 258 7.04 -13.16 3.69
N PRO A 259 7.13 -13.98 2.63
CA PRO A 259 6.52 -15.29 2.58
C PRO A 259 7.00 -16.14 3.76
N LYS A 260 6.09 -16.92 4.33
CA LYS A 260 6.40 -17.83 5.43
C LYS A 260 6.83 -19.20 4.89
N GLY A 261 7.95 -19.70 5.40
CA GLY A 261 8.50 -21.03 5.09
C GLY A 261 9.23 -21.62 6.25
#